data_6b18df6f6b892225fd7ef6e2f3351fe2
#
_entry.id   6b18df6f6b892225fd7ef6e2f3351fe2
#
_cell.length_a   1.000
_cell.length_b   1.000
_cell.length_c   1.000
_cell.angle_alpha   90.00
_cell.angle_beta   90.00
_cell.angle_gamma   90.00
#
_symmetry.space_group_name_H-M   'P 1'
#
loop_
_entity.id
_entity.type
_entity.pdbx_description
1 polymer ?
#
loop_
_entity_poly.entity_id
_entity_poly.type
_entity_poly.pdbx_seq_one_letter_code
_entity_poly.pdbx_strand_id
1 'polypeptide(L)'
;MKKTMKPATLLMPLPAVMVSCGSLEKPNIITIAWTGIVNSTPPMTYISVRKSRYSHDLIAESGEFVINLTTEALTFATDYCGVRSGRDTDKWKDTGLTPEKANVVNVPVIKESPVNIECRVVKVEELGSHHMFIADVVAVDVDEAYMDEKLSLIHISEPTRLALI
;
A
#
# COMPACT_ATOMS: atom_id res chain seq x y z
N MET A 1 22.10 23.21 20.23
CA MET A 1 21.22 22.97 21.41
C MET A 1 19.87 22.41 20.91
N LYS A 2 19.38 21.30 21.47
CA LYS A 2 18.06 20.74 21.13
C LYS A 2 16.98 21.39 21.96
N LYS A 3 15.79 21.63 21.35
CA LYS A 3 14.60 22.11 22.06
C LYS A 3 13.57 20.99 22.13
N THR A 4 12.94 20.83 23.30
CA THR A 4 11.84 19.88 23.47
C THR A 4 10.57 20.44 22.81
N MET A 5 9.91 19.61 22.00
CA MET A 5 8.63 19.89 21.37
C MET A 5 7.52 19.04 21.99
N LYS A 6 6.26 19.42 21.73
CA LYS A 6 5.11 18.57 22.07
C LYS A 6 5.19 17.23 21.29
N PRO A 7 4.65 16.14 21.86
CA PRO A 7 4.56 14.86 21.15
C PRO A 7 3.92 15.02 19.77
N ALA A 8 4.56 14.47 18.73
CA ALA A 8 4.11 14.56 17.34
C ALA A 8 4.57 13.34 16.53
N THR A 9 3.91 13.07 15.41
CA THR A 9 4.22 11.97 14.49
C THR A 9 5.29 12.40 13.50
N LEU A 10 6.56 12.50 13.97
CA LEU A 10 7.69 13.03 13.20
C LEU A 10 8.65 11.96 12.69
N LEU A 11 8.22 10.69 12.64
CA LEU A 11 9.04 9.64 12.02
C LEU A 11 9.00 9.82 10.50
N MET A 12 10.09 10.34 9.94
CA MET A 12 10.25 10.63 8.51
C MET A 12 11.70 10.36 8.08
N PRO A 13 11.97 9.96 6.81
CA PRO A 13 10.99 9.69 5.77
C PRO A 13 10.24 8.36 5.99
N LEU A 14 9.01 8.27 5.47
CA LEU A 14 8.24 7.04 5.40
C LEU A 14 7.95 6.70 3.93
N PRO A 15 8.01 5.43 3.54
CA PRO A 15 7.67 5.03 2.17
C PRO A 15 6.18 5.29 1.92
N ALA A 16 5.87 5.92 0.78
CA ALA A 16 4.49 6.00 0.30
C ALA A 16 4.21 4.81 -0.59
N VAL A 17 3.13 4.08 -0.31
CA VAL A 17 2.67 2.95 -1.12
C VAL A 17 1.22 3.17 -1.54
N MET A 18 0.82 2.61 -2.66
CA MET A 18 -0.59 2.57 -3.06
C MET A 18 -1.20 1.25 -2.57
N VAL A 19 -2.29 1.35 -1.80
CA VAL A 19 -3.02 0.18 -1.31
C VAL A 19 -4.32 0.04 -2.09
N SER A 20 -4.47 -1.04 -2.83
CA SER A 20 -5.72 -1.40 -3.50
C SER A 20 -6.60 -2.24 -2.57
N CYS A 21 -7.91 -2.04 -2.70
CA CYS A 21 -8.96 -2.68 -1.92
C CYS A 21 -10.27 -2.72 -2.71
N GLY A 22 -11.26 -3.42 -2.18
CA GLY A 22 -12.52 -3.67 -2.87
C GLY A 22 -12.42 -4.87 -3.81
N SER A 23 -13.38 -5.06 -4.71
CA SER A 23 -13.41 -6.13 -5.71
C SER A 23 -12.97 -5.63 -7.09
N LEU A 24 -12.81 -6.54 -8.07
CA LEU A 24 -12.54 -6.16 -9.47
C LEU A 24 -13.68 -5.34 -10.08
N GLU A 25 -14.93 -5.57 -9.67
CA GLU A 25 -16.10 -4.81 -10.15
C GLU A 25 -16.17 -3.42 -9.51
N LYS A 26 -15.65 -3.28 -8.31
CA LYS A 26 -15.64 -2.01 -7.56
C LYS A 26 -14.30 -1.78 -6.85
N PRO A 27 -13.23 -1.57 -7.63
CA PRO A 27 -11.90 -1.39 -7.08
C PRO A 27 -11.69 0.03 -6.54
N ASN A 28 -10.88 0.15 -5.49
CA ASN A 28 -10.46 1.45 -4.97
C ASN A 28 -8.98 1.43 -4.59
N ILE A 29 -8.35 2.60 -4.55
CA ILE A 29 -6.94 2.80 -4.17
C ILE A 29 -6.85 3.89 -3.10
N ILE A 30 -5.93 3.71 -2.16
CA ILE A 30 -5.54 4.74 -1.20
C ILE A 30 -4.02 4.76 -1.09
N THR A 31 -3.43 5.96 -1.01
CA THR A 31 -2.01 6.09 -0.70
C THR A 31 -1.81 6.10 0.81
N ILE A 32 -0.91 5.28 1.28
CA ILE A 32 -0.58 5.10 2.70
C ILE A 32 0.93 5.23 2.87
N ALA A 33 1.34 6.04 3.88
CA ALA A 33 2.72 6.11 4.33
C ALA A 33 2.90 5.42 5.71
N TRP A 34 1.81 5.07 6.38
CA TRP A 34 1.86 4.40 7.69
C TRP A 34 1.72 2.90 7.50
N THR A 35 2.81 2.28 7.09
CA THR A 35 2.95 0.86 6.78
C THR A 35 4.36 0.39 7.13
N GLY A 36 4.54 -0.90 7.31
CA GLY A 36 5.84 -1.49 7.60
C GLY A 36 5.78 -2.99 7.82
N ILE A 37 6.96 -3.59 7.96
CA ILE A 37 7.12 -5.02 8.24
C ILE A 37 6.91 -5.25 9.75
N VAL A 38 6.17 -6.30 10.10
CA VAL A 38 5.89 -6.66 11.50
C VAL A 38 6.65 -7.91 11.91
N ASN A 39 6.69 -8.92 11.04
CA ASN A 39 7.25 -10.23 11.34
C ASN A 39 7.79 -10.89 10.08
N SER A 40 8.77 -11.78 10.23
CA SER A 40 9.41 -12.49 9.12
C SER A 40 8.97 -13.94 8.97
N THR A 41 8.47 -14.57 10.04
CA THR A 41 8.06 -15.99 10.02
C THR A 41 6.83 -16.17 10.94
N PRO A 42 5.61 -16.21 10.38
CA PRO A 42 5.26 -15.95 8.99
C PRO A 42 5.55 -14.50 8.56
N PRO A 43 5.70 -14.21 7.25
CA PRO A 43 5.89 -12.84 6.79
C PRO A 43 4.63 -12.01 7.02
N MET A 44 4.75 -10.89 7.74
CA MET A 44 3.62 -10.04 8.12
C MET A 44 3.93 -8.56 7.90
N THR A 45 2.91 -7.84 7.54
CA THR A 45 2.94 -6.38 7.36
C THR A 45 1.74 -5.72 8.04
N TYR A 46 1.72 -4.39 8.05
CA TYR A 46 0.55 -3.64 8.52
C TYR A 46 0.32 -2.41 7.66
N ILE A 47 -0.90 -1.94 7.68
CA ILE A 47 -1.31 -0.61 7.22
C ILE A 47 -2.13 0.07 8.31
N SER A 48 -1.97 1.39 8.48
CA SER A 48 -2.75 2.17 9.44
C SER A 48 -3.65 3.17 8.71
N VAL A 49 -4.95 3.00 8.84
CA VAL A 49 -5.98 3.70 8.06
C VAL A 49 -6.97 4.42 8.97
N ARG A 50 -7.30 5.68 8.67
CA ARG A 50 -8.37 6.40 9.39
C ARG A 50 -9.73 5.79 9.08
N LYS A 51 -10.60 5.66 10.11
CA LYS A 51 -12.00 5.22 9.95
C LYS A 51 -12.80 6.04 8.94
N SER A 52 -12.49 7.32 8.79
CA SER A 52 -13.18 8.21 7.84
C SER A 52 -12.82 7.96 6.37
N ARG A 53 -11.76 7.22 6.08
CA ARG A 53 -11.35 6.92 4.71
C ARG A 53 -12.25 5.84 4.09
N TYR A 54 -12.66 6.04 2.84
CA TYR A 54 -13.50 5.11 2.11
C TYR A 54 -12.91 3.68 2.05
N SER A 55 -11.59 3.58 1.87
CA SER A 55 -10.88 2.31 1.83
C SER A 55 -10.93 1.53 3.14
N HIS A 56 -11.13 2.23 4.29
CA HIS A 56 -11.20 1.57 5.59
C HIS A 56 -12.30 0.51 5.64
N ASP A 57 -13.50 0.87 5.24
CA ASP A 57 -14.66 -0.02 5.30
C ASP A 57 -14.51 -1.18 4.29
N LEU A 58 -13.97 -0.90 3.10
CA LEU A 58 -13.70 -1.92 2.08
C LEU A 58 -12.69 -2.97 2.57
N ILE A 59 -11.63 -2.53 3.27
CA ILE A 59 -10.62 -3.44 3.83
C ILE A 59 -11.19 -4.20 5.03
N ALA A 60 -11.94 -3.55 5.90
CA ALA A 60 -12.56 -4.19 7.06
C ALA A 60 -13.59 -5.25 6.65
N GLU A 61 -14.34 -5.01 5.58
CA GLU A 61 -15.36 -5.93 5.07
C GLU A 61 -14.75 -7.13 4.33
N SER A 62 -13.76 -6.90 3.47
CA SER A 62 -13.12 -7.97 2.70
C SER A 62 -12.09 -8.78 3.50
N GLY A 63 -11.46 -8.16 4.50
CA GLY A 63 -10.31 -8.73 5.19
C GLY A 63 -9.06 -8.86 4.32
N GLU A 64 -9.02 -8.22 3.14
CA GLU A 64 -7.94 -8.34 2.16
C GLU A 64 -7.54 -6.97 1.60
N PHE A 65 -6.26 -6.81 1.27
CA PHE A 65 -5.72 -5.66 0.55
C PHE A 65 -4.43 -6.02 -0.17
N VAL A 66 -4.01 -5.19 -1.14
CA VAL A 66 -2.71 -5.33 -1.80
C VAL A 66 -1.91 -4.06 -1.61
N ILE A 67 -0.66 -4.20 -1.19
CA ILE A 67 0.32 -3.11 -1.17
C ILE A 67 1.04 -3.12 -2.51
N ASN A 68 0.93 -2.01 -3.25
CA ASN A 68 1.57 -1.84 -4.54
C ASN A 68 2.71 -0.83 -4.38
N LEU A 69 3.95 -1.25 -4.64
CA LEU A 69 5.12 -0.38 -4.51
C LEU A 69 5.10 0.70 -5.60
N THR A 70 5.56 1.87 -5.23
CA THR A 70 5.55 3.05 -6.09
C THR A 70 6.90 3.28 -6.76
N THR A 71 6.87 3.89 -7.95
CA THR A 71 8.04 4.32 -8.72
C THR A 71 7.91 5.81 -9.05
N GLU A 72 8.97 6.39 -9.61
CA GLU A 72 8.94 7.77 -10.12
C GLU A 72 7.80 7.98 -11.13
N ALA A 73 7.59 7.03 -12.04
CA ALA A 73 6.51 7.09 -13.04
C ALA A 73 5.10 7.10 -12.39
N LEU A 74 4.96 6.54 -11.19
CA LEU A 74 3.70 6.48 -10.44
C LEU A 74 3.49 7.66 -9.48
N THR A 75 4.39 8.67 -9.47
CA THR A 75 4.34 9.78 -8.50
C THR A 75 3.01 10.53 -8.55
N PHE A 76 2.51 10.88 -9.74
CA PHE A 76 1.22 11.55 -9.89
C PHE A 76 0.07 10.70 -9.32
N ALA A 77 0.00 9.42 -9.68
CA ALA A 77 -1.04 8.52 -9.21
C ALA A 77 -0.98 8.33 -7.69
N THR A 78 0.24 8.23 -7.14
CA THR A 78 0.48 8.11 -5.69
C THR A 78 -0.06 9.33 -4.95
N ASP A 79 0.25 10.53 -5.38
CA ASP A 79 -0.27 11.77 -4.78
C ASP A 79 -1.80 11.85 -4.93
N TYR A 80 -2.32 11.68 -6.14
CA TYR A 80 -3.75 11.75 -6.43
C TYR A 80 -4.57 10.79 -5.57
N CYS A 81 -4.14 9.53 -5.44
CA CYS A 81 -4.82 8.52 -4.63
C CYS A 81 -4.79 8.82 -3.12
N GLY A 82 -3.84 9.63 -2.67
CA GLY A 82 -3.73 10.10 -1.27
C GLY A 82 -4.68 11.24 -0.94
N VAL A 83 -4.90 12.18 -1.88
CA VAL A 83 -5.66 13.42 -1.63
C VAL A 83 -7.12 13.34 -2.07
N ARG A 84 -7.49 12.45 -3.00
CA ARG A 84 -8.86 12.27 -3.46
C ARG A 84 -9.57 11.11 -2.75
N SER A 85 -10.90 11.18 -2.70
CA SER A 85 -11.74 10.11 -2.11
C SER A 85 -12.37 9.26 -3.21
N GLY A 86 -12.31 7.94 -3.08
CA GLY A 86 -13.03 7.02 -3.98
C GLY A 86 -14.56 7.04 -3.83
N ARG A 87 -15.10 7.86 -2.90
CA ARG A 87 -16.54 8.16 -2.87
C ARG A 87 -16.96 9.11 -3.98
N ASP A 88 -16.04 9.99 -4.39
CA ASP A 88 -16.35 11.13 -5.26
C ASP A 88 -15.65 11.03 -6.62
N THR A 89 -14.64 10.17 -6.76
CA THR A 89 -13.81 10.04 -7.96
C THR A 89 -13.53 8.59 -8.31
N ASP A 90 -13.39 8.32 -9.60
CA ASP A 90 -12.85 7.05 -10.11
C ASP A 90 -11.33 7.18 -10.25
N LYS A 91 -10.61 6.79 -9.21
CA LYS A 91 -9.15 6.94 -9.15
C LYS A 91 -8.41 6.14 -10.21
N TRP A 92 -8.94 4.98 -10.60
CA TRP A 92 -8.34 4.15 -11.65
C TRP A 92 -8.36 4.87 -12.99
N LYS A 93 -9.54 5.38 -13.36
CA LYS A 93 -9.72 6.14 -14.59
C LYS A 93 -8.93 7.45 -14.58
N ASP A 94 -8.99 8.21 -13.48
CA ASP A 94 -8.39 9.53 -13.37
C ASP A 94 -6.85 9.49 -13.40
N THR A 95 -6.26 8.38 -12.92
CA THR A 95 -4.80 8.17 -12.90
C THR A 95 -4.29 7.33 -14.07
N GLY A 96 -5.18 6.72 -14.84
CA GLY A 96 -4.82 5.80 -15.92
C GLY A 96 -4.25 4.47 -15.47
N LEU A 97 -4.44 4.10 -14.19
CA LEU A 97 -4.00 2.82 -13.65
C LEU A 97 -4.94 1.70 -14.06
N THR A 98 -4.39 0.50 -14.23
CA THR A 98 -5.12 -0.69 -14.66
C THR A 98 -5.30 -1.66 -13.50
N PRO A 99 -6.55 -1.95 -13.07
CA PRO A 99 -6.79 -3.01 -12.11
C PRO A 99 -6.60 -4.37 -12.78
N GLU A 100 -5.80 -5.24 -12.20
CA GLU A 100 -5.57 -6.60 -12.65
C GLU A 100 -5.91 -7.59 -11.54
N LYS A 101 -6.30 -8.82 -11.91
CA LYS A 101 -6.66 -9.84 -10.93
C LYS A 101 -5.41 -10.28 -10.17
N ALA A 102 -5.47 -10.29 -8.84
CA ALA A 102 -4.45 -10.86 -7.97
C ALA A 102 -4.41 -12.41 -8.07
N ASN A 103 -3.30 -13.01 -7.65
CA ASN A 103 -3.12 -14.46 -7.71
C ASN A 103 -3.81 -15.21 -6.55
N VAL A 104 -3.86 -14.61 -5.35
CA VAL A 104 -4.32 -15.28 -4.12
C VAL A 104 -5.51 -14.57 -3.48
N VAL A 105 -5.51 -13.23 -3.44
CA VAL A 105 -6.61 -12.46 -2.85
C VAL A 105 -7.64 -12.06 -3.90
N ASN A 106 -8.84 -11.64 -3.44
CA ASN A 106 -9.91 -11.18 -4.33
C ASN A 106 -9.87 -9.68 -4.64
N VAL A 107 -8.83 -9.02 -4.18
CA VAL A 107 -8.58 -7.58 -4.37
C VAL A 107 -7.68 -7.38 -5.59
N PRO A 108 -7.93 -6.37 -6.44
CA PRO A 108 -7.07 -6.14 -7.61
C PRO A 108 -5.68 -5.65 -7.23
N VAL A 109 -4.68 -6.03 -8.04
CA VAL A 109 -3.35 -5.41 -8.07
C VAL A 109 -3.35 -4.21 -9.00
N ILE A 110 -2.36 -3.34 -8.87
CA ILE A 110 -2.07 -2.27 -9.83
C ILE A 110 -1.05 -2.82 -10.83
N LYS A 111 -1.47 -2.98 -12.08
CA LYS A 111 -0.63 -3.55 -13.15
C LYS A 111 0.70 -2.81 -13.34
N GLU A 112 0.69 -1.49 -13.24
CA GLU A 112 1.85 -0.61 -13.47
C GLU A 112 2.83 -0.61 -12.28
N SER A 113 2.46 -1.23 -11.14
CA SER A 113 3.35 -1.36 -9.99
C SER A 113 4.35 -2.49 -10.20
N PRO A 114 5.66 -2.28 -9.96
CA PRO A 114 6.67 -3.32 -10.17
C PRO A 114 6.58 -4.47 -9.15
N VAL A 115 5.97 -4.22 -7.98
CA VAL A 115 5.79 -5.22 -6.93
C VAL A 115 4.43 -5.04 -6.30
N ASN A 116 3.66 -6.12 -6.23
CA ASN A 116 2.38 -6.20 -5.56
C ASN A 116 2.48 -7.21 -4.42
N ILE A 117 2.13 -6.79 -3.22
CA ILE A 117 2.19 -7.60 -2.00
C ILE A 117 0.77 -7.89 -1.56
N GLU A 118 0.32 -9.12 -1.78
CA GLU A 118 -1.02 -9.58 -1.46
C GLU A 118 -1.14 -9.90 0.03
N CYS A 119 -2.12 -9.32 0.69
CA CYS A 119 -2.25 -9.35 2.14
C CYS A 119 -3.62 -9.82 2.60
N ARG A 120 -3.64 -10.67 3.62
CA ARG A 120 -4.85 -11.09 4.32
C ARG A 120 -4.81 -10.65 5.77
N VAL A 121 -5.79 -9.87 6.20
CA VAL A 121 -5.88 -9.31 7.54
C VAL A 121 -6.05 -10.43 8.57
N VAL A 122 -5.21 -10.44 9.58
CA VAL A 122 -5.29 -11.38 10.70
C VAL A 122 -5.72 -10.70 12.00
N LYS A 123 -5.50 -9.37 12.10
CA LYS A 123 -5.87 -8.60 13.28
C LYS A 123 -6.11 -7.14 12.93
N VAL A 124 -7.09 -6.54 13.60
CA VAL A 124 -7.32 -5.10 13.54
C VAL A 124 -7.17 -4.52 14.94
N GLU A 125 -6.28 -3.53 15.09
CA GLU A 125 -6.09 -2.77 16.33
C GLU A 125 -6.70 -1.39 16.21
N GLU A 126 -7.60 -1.05 17.12
CA GLU A 126 -8.24 0.27 17.20
C GLU A 126 -7.36 1.24 18.01
N LEU A 127 -6.69 2.17 17.32
CA LEU A 127 -5.72 3.10 17.90
C LEU A 127 -6.25 4.54 17.96
N GLY A 128 -7.52 4.72 18.27
CA GLY A 128 -8.15 6.04 18.33
C GLY A 128 -8.46 6.62 16.94
N SER A 129 -7.60 7.47 16.37
CA SER A 129 -7.86 8.08 15.05
C SER A 129 -7.66 7.13 13.87
N HIS A 130 -6.91 6.07 14.04
CA HIS A 130 -6.59 5.07 13.02
C HIS A 130 -6.87 3.66 13.53
N HIS A 131 -7.22 2.78 12.61
CA HIS A 131 -7.16 1.34 12.81
C HIS A 131 -5.91 0.80 12.11
N MET A 132 -5.15 -0.03 12.80
CA MET A 132 -4.01 -0.75 12.25
C MET A 132 -4.46 -2.15 11.83
N PHE A 133 -4.44 -2.41 10.53
CA PHE A 133 -4.72 -3.72 9.95
C PHE A 133 -3.41 -4.49 9.86
N ILE A 134 -3.23 -5.49 10.70
CA ILE A 134 -2.09 -6.41 10.69
C ILE A 134 -2.48 -7.57 9.78
N ALA A 135 -1.61 -7.92 8.84
CA ALA A 135 -1.91 -8.89 7.81
C ALA A 135 -0.74 -9.84 7.53
N ASP A 136 -1.07 -11.09 7.21
CA ASP A 136 -0.13 -12.02 6.60
C ASP A 136 0.11 -11.62 5.16
N VAL A 137 1.37 -11.68 4.72
CA VAL A 137 1.74 -11.61 3.30
C VAL A 137 1.52 -12.99 2.70
N VAL A 138 0.53 -13.13 1.82
CA VAL A 138 0.11 -14.42 1.24
C VAL A 138 0.67 -14.66 -0.16
N ALA A 139 1.07 -13.60 -0.87
CA ALA A 139 1.81 -13.67 -2.12
C ALA A 139 2.58 -12.36 -2.36
N VAL A 140 3.61 -12.44 -3.19
CA VAL A 140 4.34 -11.28 -3.71
C VAL A 140 4.54 -11.48 -5.19
N ASP A 141 3.96 -10.60 -5.99
CA ASP A 141 4.11 -10.57 -7.44
C ASP A 141 5.15 -9.52 -7.81
N VAL A 142 6.09 -9.90 -8.66
CA VAL A 142 7.18 -9.03 -9.10
C VAL A 142 7.25 -9.04 -10.62
N ASP A 143 7.34 -7.87 -11.22
CA ASP A 143 7.59 -7.73 -12.65
C ASP A 143 8.98 -8.29 -12.99
N GLU A 144 9.04 -9.21 -13.94
CA GLU A 144 10.26 -9.89 -14.38
C GLU A 144 11.38 -8.92 -14.78
N ALA A 145 11.04 -7.72 -15.25
CA ALA A 145 12.01 -6.67 -15.58
C ALA A 145 12.86 -6.21 -14.37
N TYR A 146 12.40 -6.49 -13.14
CA TYR A 146 13.09 -6.17 -11.88
C TYR A 146 13.73 -7.39 -11.22
N MET A 147 13.83 -8.50 -11.93
CA MET A 147 14.43 -9.74 -11.43
C MET A 147 15.67 -10.10 -12.24
N ASP A 148 16.67 -10.69 -11.59
CA ASP A 148 17.81 -11.32 -12.26
C ASP A 148 17.50 -12.81 -12.60
N GLU A 149 18.43 -13.48 -13.33
CA GLU A 149 18.30 -14.90 -13.70
C GLU A 149 18.16 -15.85 -12.48
N LYS A 150 18.49 -15.38 -11.27
CA LYS A 150 18.38 -16.14 -10.02
C LYS A 150 17.11 -15.80 -9.24
N LEU A 151 16.16 -15.07 -9.86
CA LEU A 151 14.94 -14.56 -9.23
C LEU A 151 15.22 -13.63 -8.03
N SER A 152 16.37 -12.98 -8.01
CA SER A 152 16.71 -11.95 -7.04
C SER A 152 16.25 -10.58 -7.55
N LEU A 153 15.70 -9.76 -6.65
CA LEU A 153 15.25 -8.41 -6.98
C LEU A 153 16.46 -7.52 -7.31
N ILE A 154 16.46 -6.96 -8.52
CA ILE A 154 17.44 -5.98 -8.96
C ILE A 154 16.76 -4.59 -9.05
N HIS A 155 17.54 -3.53 -8.80
CA HIS A 155 17.09 -2.13 -8.87
C HIS A 155 15.96 -1.71 -7.92
N ILE A 156 15.39 -2.61 -7.10
CA ILE A 156 14.39 -2.28 -6.07
C ILE A 156 15.07 -2.01 -4.71
N SER A 157 16.33 -2.38 -4.57
CA SER A 157 17.07 -2.38 -3.29
C SER A 157 17.49 -0.99 -2.79
N GLU A 158 17.11 0.11 -3.46
CA GLU A 158 17.40 1.47 -2.98
C GLU A 158 16.14 2.34 -2.81
N PRO A 159 15.16 1.94 -1.98
CA PRO A 159 14.01 2.81 -1.67
C PRO A 159 14.42 4.11 -0.98
N THR A 160 15.59 4.15 -0.37
CA THR A 160 16.16 5.35 0.27
C THR A 160 16.54 6.44 -0.72
N ARG A 161 16.88 6.14 -1.96
CA ARG A 161 17.16 7.16 -2.99
C ARG A 161 15.90 7.82 -3.53
N LEU A 162 14.79 7.09 -3.58
CA LEU A 162 13.49 7.63 -4.03
C LEU A 162 12.76 8.41 -2.92
N ALA A 163 13.09 8.20 -1.65
CA ALA A 163 12.52 8.91 -0.52
C ALA A 163 13.23 10.23 -0.17
N LEU A 164 14.28 10.60 -0.89
CA LEU A 164 15.08 11.81 -0.66
C LEU A 164 14.91 12.89 -1.75
N ILE A 165 13.90 12.76 -2.61
CA ILE A 165 13.54 13.80 -3.59
C ILE A 165 12.24 14.46 -3.17
#